data_ae1e6eb8255483e544c1eb4cf9e4cd1c
#
_entry.id   ae1e6eb8255483e544c1eb4cf9e4cd1c
#
_cell.length_a   1.000
_cell.length_b   1.000
_cell.length_c   1.000
_cell.angle_alpha   90.00
_cell.angle_beta   90.00
_cell.angle_gamma   90.00
#
_symmetry.space_group_name_H-M   'P 1'
#
loop_
_entity.id
_entity.type
_entity.pdbx_description
1 polymer ?
#
loop_
_entity_poly.entity_id
_entity_poly.type
_entity_poly.pdbx_seq_one_letter_code
_entity_poly.pdbx_strand_id
1 'polypeptide(L)'
;MSDENLANHPALVTDAQLEGLKKIMTELKIEDNNSPPAPQKPKRYTSFGGRIRIVALVASDAEKFIDKVVNVGGWIKSLRQGGGGNFCFIDLNDGSSVKNLQIIVDKDVPNFEDLCKEGIGSCIQLRGQIVKSEGNKQLIEMSVKKNDDHFVKILGTCKQGEYPLMVGKEAKKMKLETLRDICHLRPRTNIISCVTRIRNNLAYATHIYFQNRGFLYIHTPLITSSDCEGAGEMFQVTTMLPKPFEKFDPKSIKLTKDGLIDYKGDFFAKPTYLTVSGQLEVENFACSMSDVYTFGPTF
;
A
#
# COMPACT_ATOMS: atom_id res chain seq x y z
N MET A 1 -12.05 26.85 31.65
CA MET A 1 -12.02 27.38 30.27
C MET A 1 -12.18 26.17 29.38
N SER A 2 -13.23 26.03 29.02
CA SER A 2 -14.32 25.35 28.28
C SER A 2 -13.88 24.62 27.02
N ASP A 3 -14.38 23.37 26.93
CA ASP A 3 -14.23 22.31 25.93
C ASP A 3 -14.90 22.60 24.56
N GLU A 4 -14.77 23.78 23.99
CA GLU A 4 -15.54 24.17 22.78
C GLU A 4 -14.73 24.24 21.46
N ASN A 5 -13.52 23.70 21.37
CA ASN A 5 -12.70 23.83 20.12
C ASN A 5 -12.30 22.52 19.45
N LEU A 6 -13.03 21.42 19.66
CA LEU A 6 -12.77 20.13 19.00
C LEU A 6 -13.76 19.79 17.86
N ALA A 7 -14.58 20.74 17.42
CA ALA A 7 -15.67 20.49 16.47
C ALA A 7 -15.42 20.92 15.01
N ASN A 8 -14.23 21.38 14.63
CA ASN A 8 -13.96 21.86 13.27
C ASN A 8 -12.77 21.16 12.58
N HIS A 9 -12.77 19.82 12.55
CA HIS A 9 -12.07 19.11 11.48
C HIS A 9 -13.07 18.92 10.32
N PRO A 10 -12.69 19.23 9.06
CA PRO A 10 -13.53 18.94 7.91
C PRO A 10 -13.76 17.44 7.87
N ALA A 11 -14.97 17.06 8.16
CA ALA A 11 -15.43 15.69 8.20
C ALA A 11 -15.24 15.04 6.84
N LEU A 12 -14.79 13.83 6.90
CA LEU A 12 -15.08 12.75 5.96
C LEU A 12 -16.41 13.01 5.22
N VAL A 13 -16.35 12.87 3.88
CA VAL A 13 -17.45 12.97 2.92
C VAL A 13 -18.81 12.74 3.58
N THR A 14 -19.67 13.75 3.59
CA THR A 14 -21.01 13.64 4.15
C THR A 14 -21.85 12.64 3.35
N ASP A 15 -22.86 12.03 3.97
CA ASP A 15 -23.76 11.09 3.28
C ASP A 15 -24.41 11.71 2.03
N ALA A 16 -24.69 13.02 2.03
CA ALA A 16 -25.16 13.76 0.87
C ALA A 16 -24.12 13.84 -0.26
N GLN A 17 -22.83 13.94 0.07
CA GLN A 17 -21.74 13.90 -0.93
C GLN A 17 -21.51 12.47 -1.45
N LEU A 18 -21.72 11.46 -0.62
CA LEU A 18 -21.68 10.04 -1.04
C LEU A 18 -22.85 9.71 -1.98
N GLU A 19 -24.03 10.22 -1.70
CA GLU A 19 -25.23 10.10 -2.56
C GLU A 19 -25.03 10.86 -3.88
N GLY A 20 -24.46 12.05 -3.83
CA GLY A 20 -24.09 12.81 -5.03
C GLY A 20 -23.07 12.07 -5.90
N LEU A 21 -22.05 11.45 -5.30
CA LEU A 21 -21.06 10.62 -6.01
C LEU A 21 -21.70 9.36 -6.61
N LYS A 22 -22.61 8.70 -5.89
CA LYS A 22 -23.38 7.55 -6.42
C LYS A 22 -24.27 7.96 -7.59
N LYS A 23 -24.92 9.12 -7.52
CA LYS A 23 -25.75 9.66 -8.59
C LYS A 23 -24.92 9.98 -9.83
N ILE A 24 -23.77 10.65 -9.67
CA ILE A 24 -22.81 10.93 -10.74
C ILE A 24 -22.28 9.61 -11.35
N MET A 25 -21.97 8.60 -10.54
CA MET A 25 -21.55 7.28 -11.03
C MET A 25 -22.67 6.54 -11.78
N THR A 26 -23.93 6.82 -11.47
CA THR A 26 -25.09 6.24 -12.16
C THR A 26 -25.41 7.01 -13.44
N GLU A 27 -25.30 8.33 -13.43
CA GLU A 27 -25.51 9.21 -14.60
C GLU A 27 -24.36 9.10 -15.62
N LEU A 28 -23.15 8.70 -15.21
CA LEU A 28 -22.02 8.37 -16.10
C LEU A 28 -22.19 7.02 -16.83
N LYS A 29 -23.28 6.29 -16.61
CA LYS A 29 -23.73 5.22 -17.51
C LYS A 29 -24.38 5.85 -18.75
N ILE A 30 -23.60 6.60 -19.52
CA ILE A 30 -23.92 6.91 -20.90
C ILE A 30 -23.86 5.57 -21.62
N GLU A 31 -25.00 5.11 -22.11
CA GLU A 31 -25.10 3.96 -23.02
C GLU A 31 -24.43 4.36 -24.33
N ASP A 32 -23.11 4.29 -24.34
CA ASP A 32 -22.32 4.38 -25.56
C ASP A 32 -22.16 2.95 -26.09
N ASN A 33 -23.01 2.59 -27.07
CA ASN A 33 -22.99 1.27 -27.71
C ASN A 33 -21.67 0.98 -28.45
N ASN A 34 -20.70 1.90 -28.41
CA ASN A 34 -19.32 1.74 -28.90
C ASN A 34 -18.28 1.64 -27.78
N SER A 35 -18.69 1.53 -26.52
CA SER A 35 -17.73 1.36 -25.43
C SER A 35 -17.00 0.01 -25.60
N PRO A 36 -15.67 -0.02 -25.58
CA PRO A 36 -14.95 -1.28 -25.54
C PRO A 36 -15.41 -2.11 -24.34
N PRO A 37 -15.44 -3.45 -24.45
CA PRO A 37 -15.91 -4.32 -23.39
C PRO A 37 -15.20 -3.96 -22.08
N ALA A 38 -15.97 -3.84 -20.99
CA ALA A 38 -15.44 -3.50 -19.69
C ALA A 38 -14.18 -4.35 -19.40
N PRO A 39 -13.06 -3.75 -18.96
CA PRO A 39 -11.84 -4.49 -18.74
C PRO A 39 -12.13 -5.64 -17.79
N GLN A 40 -11.84 -6.86 -18.25
CA GLN A 40 -11.99 -8.04 -17.41
C GLN A 40 -11.21 -7.83 -16.13
N LYS A 41 -11.85 -8.03 -14.97
CA LYS A 41 -11.16 -7.95 -13.68
C LYS A 41 -9.90 -8.81 -13.78
N PRO A 42 -8.70 -8.24 -13.56
CA PRO A 42 -7.47 -9.00 -13.71
C PRO A 42 -7.55 -10.25 -12.84
N LYS A 43 -7.26 -11.41 -13.44
CA LYS A 43 -7.21 -12.67 -12.70
C LYS A 43 -6.19 -12.51 -11.58
N ARG A 44 -6.65 -12.39 -10.34
CA ARG A 44 -5.74 -12.32 -9.20
C ARG A 44 -5.01 -13.65 -9.12
N TYR A 45 -3.68 -13.60 -9.11
CA TYR A 45 -2.89 -14.78 -8.80
C TYR A 45 -3.25 -15.23 -7.38
N THR A 46 -3.93 -16.35 -7.25
CA THR A 46 -4.39 -16.91 -5.98
C THR A 46 -3.37 -17.87 -5.37
N SER A 47 -2.36 -18.29 -6.16
CA SER A 47 -1.27 -19.13 -5.71
C SER A 47 0.09 -18.58 -6.16
N PHE A 48 1.12 -18.82 -5.39
CA PHE A 48 2.51 -18.47 -5.69
C PHE A 48 3.45 -19.45 -4.98
N GLY A 49 4.32 -20.12 -5.74
CA GLY A 49 5.29 -21.06 -5.20
C GLY A 49 4.64 -22.24 -4.42
N GLY A 50 3.52 -22.75 -4.91
CA GLY A 50 2.75 -23.83 -4.26
C GLY A 50 1.95 -23.40 -3.03
N ARG A 51 1.97 -22.08 -2.67
CA ARG A 51 1.19 -21.51 -1.57
C ARG A 51 -0.07 -20.83 -2.10
N ILE A 52 -1.18 -21.00 -1.39
CA ILE A 52 -2.39 -20.21 -1.65
C ILE A 52 -2.29 -18.86 -0.93
N ARG A 53 -2.60 -17.78 -1.63
CA ARG A 53 -2.62 -16.44 -1.04
C ARG A 53 -3.83 -16.28 -0.14
N ILE A 54 -3.63 -15.64 1.02
CA ILE A 54 -4.68 -15.42 2.02
C ILE A 54 -5.90 -14.70 1.45
N VAL A 55 -5.72 -13.79 0.47
CA VAL A 55 -6.84 -13.11 -0.19
C VAL A 55 -7.88 -14.09 -0.79
N ALA A 56 -7.46 -15.26 -1.23
CA ALA A 56 -8.38 -16.27 -1.76
C ALA A 56 -9.15 -16.98 -0.64
N LEU A 57 -8.51 -17.20 0.51
CA LEU A 57 -9.08 -17.89 1.66
C LEU A 57 -9.99 -17.00 2.53
N VAL A 58 -9.94 -15.67 2.35
CA VAL A 58 -10.81 -14.72 3.06
C VAL A 58 -11.82 -14.02 2.14
N ALA A 59 -11.96 -14.53 0.92
CA ALA A 59 -12.96 -14.09 -0.06
C ALA A 59 -14.36 -14.60 0.30
N SER A 60 -15.39 -14.04 -0.30
CA SER A 60 -16.79 -14.44 -0.08
C SER A 60 -17.11 -15.87 -0.55
N ASP A 61 -16.31 -16.42 -1.43
CA ASP A 61 -16.43 -17.79 -1.98
C ASP A 61 -15.39 -18.76 -1.38
N ALA A 62 -14.83 -18.42 -0.23
CA ALA A 62 -13.77 -19.19 0.42
C ALA A 62 -14.21 -20.61 0.84
N GLU A 63 -15.51 -20.85 1.00
CA GLU A 63 -16.07 -22.17 1.33
C GLU A 63 -15.68 -23.27 0.33
N LYS A 64 -15.35 -22.92 -0.91
CA LYS A 64 -14.83 -23.87 -1.92
C LYS A 64 -13.50 -24.52 -1.55
N PHE A 65 -12.82 -24.01 -0.53
CA PHE A 65 -11.58 -24.59 0.00
C PHE A 65 -11.79 -25.52 1.19
N ILE A 66 -13.01 -25.63 1.72
CA ILE A 66 -13.32 -26.54 2.84
C ILE A 66 -12.88 -27.96 2.46
N ASP A 67 -12.35 -28.68 3.42
CA ASP A 67 -11.75 -30.01 3.33
C ASP A 67 -10.48 -30.14 2.49
N LYS A 68 -10.00 -29.04 1.89
CA LYS A 68 -8.73 -29.05 1.15
C LYS A 68 -7.56 -28.79 2.09
N VAL A 69 -6.50 -29.55 1.91
CA VAL A 69 -5.20 -29.29 2.55
C VAL A 69 -4.44 -28.29 1.70
N VAL A 70 -4.07 -27.16 2.30
CA VAL A 70 -3.43 -26.05 1.60
C VAL A 70 -2.18 -25.59 2.32
N ASN A 71 -1.25 -25.02 1.55
CA ASN A 71 -0.02 -24.42 2.06
C ASN A 71 -0.17 -22.89 2.06
N VAL A 72 0.07 -22.26 3.20
CA VAL A 72 0.06 -20.79 3.38
C VAL A 72 1.36 -20.33 4.03
N GLY A 73 1.68 -19.06 3.87
CA GLY A 73 2.82 -18.45 4.55
C GLY A 73 2.59 -16.96 4.72
N GLY A 74 3.14 -16.40 5.77
CA GLY A 74 2.97 -14.99 6.08
C GLY A 74 3.55 -14.61 7.43
N TRP A 75 3.15 -13.45 7.91
CA TRP A 75 3.58 -12.90 9.19
C TRP A 75 2.49 -13.05 10.25
N ILE A 76 2.90 -13.42 11.46
CA ILE A 76 2.03 -13.51 12.62
C ILE A 76 1.55 -12.10 12.99
N LYS A 77 0.24 -11.90 13.03
CA LYS A 77 -0.43 -10.68 13.52
C LYS A 77 -0.90 -10.80 14.96
N SER A 78 -1.29 -11.99 15.37
CA SER A 78 -1.55 -12.35 16.76
C SER A 78 -1.28 -13.84 16.96
N LEU A 79 -0.85 -14.19 18.16
CA LEU A 79 -0.68 -15.58 18.60
C LEU A 79 -1.20 -15.66 20.02
N ARG A 80 -2.06 -16.65 20.28
CA ARG A 80 -2.69 -16.87 21.60
C ARG A 80 -2.78 -18.37 21.85
N GLN A 81 -2.37 -18.82 23.02
CA GLN A 81 -2.62 -20.18 23.46
C GLN A 81 -4.05 -20.32 23.99
N GLY A 82 -4.66 -21.47 23.75
CA GLY A 82 -5.99 -21.83 24.19
C GLY A 82 -6.05 -23.24 24.79
N GLY A 83 -7.17 -23.58 25.42
CA GLY A 83 -7.39 -24.92 25.97
C GLY A 83 -6.34 -25.37 27.00
N GLY A 84 -5.83 -24.45 27.82
CA GLY A 84 -4.75 -24.78 28.77
C GLY A 84 -3.42 -25.14 28.10
N GLY A 85 -3.15 -24.60 26.91
CA GLY A 85 -1.92 -24.89 26.16
C GLY A 85 -2.04 -26.07 25.17
N ASN A 86 -3.24 -26.62 24.98
CA ASN A 86 -3.44 -27.75 24.06
C ASN A 86 -3.47 -27.32 22.58
N PHE A 87 -3.66 -26.04 22.28
CA PHE A 87 -3.61 -25.50 20.92
C PHE A 87 -3.27 -24.01 20.95
N CYS A 88 -2.89 -23.46 19.81
CA CYS A 88 -2.74 -22.02 19.64
C CYS A 88 -3.57 -21.49 18.47
N PHE A 89 -4.08 -20.27 18.64
CA PHE A 89 -4.69 -19.48 17.59
C PHE A 89 -3.67 -18.52 16.99
N ILE A 90 -3.60 -18.45 15.69
CA ILE A 90 -2.75 -17.54 14.95
C ILE A 90 -3.59 -16.75 13.95
N ASP A 91 -3.46 -15.41 13.96
CA ASP A 91 -3.89 -14.59 12.87
C ASP A 91 -2.70 -14.39 11.91
N LEU A 92 -2.76 -14.96 10.72
CA LEU A 92 -1.71 -14.89 9.71
C LEU A 92 -2.09 -13.92 8.61
N ASN A 93 -1.12 -13.13 8.14
CA ASN A 93 -1.29 -12.21 7.02
C ASN A 93 -0.10 -12.27 6.06
N ASP A 94 -0.36 -12.41 4.76
CA ASP A 94 0.65 -12.46 3.70
C ASP A 94 0.74 -11.15 2.89
N GLY A 95 0.04 -10.10 3.32
CA GLY A 95 -0.05 -8.82 2.62
C GLY A 95 -1.02 -8.80 1.43
N SER A 96 -1.60 -9.92 1.03
CA SER A 96 -2.53 -9.96 -0.10
C SER A 96 -3.93 -9.41 0.23
N SER A 97 -4.28 -9.33 1.51
CA SER A 97 -5.55 -8.83 2.03
C SER A 97 -5.33 -8.00 3.29
N VAL A 98 -6.29 -7.14 3.63
CA VAL A 98 -6.35 -6.50 4.95
C VAL A 98 -6.92 -7.45 6.01
N LYS A 99 -7.63 -8.50 5.60
CA LYS A 99 -8.12 -9.56 6.49
C LYS A 99 -7.02 -10.57 6.73
N ASN A 100 -7.01 -11.16 7.93
CA ASN A 100 -6.11 -12.24 8.30
C ASN A 100 -6.80 -13.59 8.12
N LEU A 101 -6.01 -14.64 7.96
CA LEU A 101 -6.49 -16.02 8.07
C LEU A 101 -6.28 -16.49 9.51
N GLN A 102 -7.33 -16.97 10.16
CA GLN A 102 -7.21 -17.65 11.45
C GLN A 102 -6.73 -19.07 11.24
N ILE A 103 -5.77 -19.49 12.04
CA ILE A 103 -5.18 -20.83 12.02
C ILE A 103 -5.20 -21.37 13.43
N ILE A 104 -5.60 -22.61 13.58
CA ILE A 104 -5.56 -23.38 14.84
C ILE A 104 -4.50 -24.44 14.68
N VAL A 105 -3.53 -24.47 15.58
CA VAL A 105 -2.44 -25.46 15.59
C VAL A 105 -2.53 -26.23 16.88
N ASP A 106 -2.66 -27.55 16.79
CA ASP A 106 -2.70 -28.47 17.94
C ASP A 106 -1.30 -28.69 18.52
N LYS A 107 -1.21 -28.91 19.83
CA LYS A 107 0.06 -29.09 20.57
C LYS A 107 0.93 -30.25 20.05
N ASP A 108 0.31 -31.28 19.49
CA ASP A 108 1.01 -32.49 19.03
C ASP A 108 1.69 -32.29 17.67
N VAL A 109 1.54 -31.11 17.04
CA VAL A 109 2.19 -30.77 15.77
C VAL A 109 3.68 -30.48 16.03
N PRO A 110 4.59 -31.01 15.22
CA PRO A 110 6.02 -30.69 15.33
C PRO A 110 6.27 -29.16 15.27
N ASN A 111 7.23 -28.68 16.08
CA ASN A 111 7.57 -27.25 16.26
C ASN A 111 6.50 -26.41 16.97
N PHE A 112 5.47 -27.00 17.60
CA PHE A 112 4.44 -26.24 18.33
C PHE A 112 5.03 -25.41 19.48
N GLU A 113 5.94 -26.00 20.28
CA GLU A 113 6.55 -25.28 21.41
C GLU A 113 7.39 -24.09 20.95
N ASP A 114 8.13 -24.24 19.85
CA ASP A 114 8.92 -23.14 19.28
C ASP A 114 8.01 -22.09 18.65
N LEU A 115 6.94 -22.49 17.97
CA LEU A 115 5.92 -21.60 17.46
C LEU A 115 5.29 -20.73 18.58
N CYS A 116 5.01 -21.32 19.75
CA CYS A 116 4.43 -20.62 20.89
C CYS A 116 5.38 -19.58 21.53
N LYS A 117 6.69 -19.68 21.28
CA LYS A 117 7.71 -18.70 21.71
C LYS A 117 7.82 -17.51 20.73
N GLU A 118 7.30 -17.67 19.50
CA GLU A 118 7.37 -16.64 18.49
C GLU A 118 6.51 -15.41 18.84
N GLY A 119 7.02 -14.26 18.46
CA GLY A 119 6.32 -12.98 18.60
C GLY A 119 5.55 -12.58 17.34
N ILE A 120 4.85 -11.48 17.47
CA ILE A 120 4.21 -10.80 16.37
C ILE A 120 5.29 -10.32 15.40
N GLY A 121 5.05 -10.48 14.09
CA GLY A 121 6.01 -10.16 13.04
C GLY A 121 6.86 -11.33 12.60
N SER A 122 6.91 -12.45 13.35
CA SER A 122 7.57 -13.69 12.90
C SER A 122 6.94 -14.18 11.59
N CYS A 123 7.77 -14.72 10.72
CA CYS A 123 7.40 -15.27 9.42
C CYS A 123 7.30 -16.79 9.51
N ILE A 124 6.13 -17.33 9.18
CA ILE A 124 5.88 -18.77 9.24
C ILE A 124 5.23 -19.28 7.95
N GLN A 125 5.44 -20.56 7.71
CA GLN A 125 4.76 -21.34 6.68
C GLN A 125 4.06 -22.52 7.34
N LEU A 126 2.80 -22.75 6.94
CA LEU A 126 1.99 -23.82 7.48
C LEU A 126 1.29 -24.55 6.34
N ARG A 127 1.08 -25.85 6.56
CA ARG A 127 0.22 -26.69 5.74
C ARG A 127 -0.82 -27.34 6.63
N GLY A 128 -2.11 -27.20 6.27
CA GLY A 128 -3.21 -27.68 7.06
C GLY A 128 -4.50 -27.74 6.28
N GLN A 129 -5.50 -28.33 6.87
CA GLN A 129 -6.83 -28.47 6.30
C GLN A 129 -7.66 -27.20 6.55
N ILE A 130 -8.38 -26.77 5.51
CA ILE A 130 -9.37 -25.71 5.65
C ILE A 130 -10.66 -26.31 6.19
N VAL A 131 -11.18 -25.72 7.25
CA VAL A 131 -12.41 -26.14 7.90
C VAL A 131 -13.38 -24.95 7.98
N LYS A 132 -14.66 -25.25 8.16
CA LYS A 132 -15.67 -24.23 8.45
C LYS A 132 -15.36 -23.63 9.81
N SER A 133 -15.38 -22.29 9.92
CA SER A 133 -15.16 -21.64 11.22
C SER A 133 -16.39 -21.83 12.11
N GLU A 134 -16.15 -22.13 13.38
CA GLU A 134 -17.21 -22.17 14.40
C GLU A 134 -17.66 -20.75 14.81
N GLY A 135 -16.84 -19.76 14.54
CA GLY A 135 -17.08 -18.35 14.89
C GLY A 135 -17.76 -17.56 13.79
N ASN A 136 -18.56 -16.54 14.14
CA ASN A 136 -19.28 -15.69 13.18
C ASN A 136 -18.41 -14.63 12.47
N LYS A 137 -17.12 -14.55 12.78
CA LYS A 137 -16.24 -13.48 12.24
C LYS A 137 -15.64 -13.82 10.87
N GLN A 138 -15.60 -15.08 10.50
CA GLN A 138 -15.03 -15.59 9.26
C GLN A 138 -15.76 -16.84 8.81
N LEU A 139 -15.69 -17.15 7.51
CA LEU A 139 -16.35 -18.31 6.92
C LEU A 139 -15.58 -19.62 7.18
N ILE A 140 -14.26 -19.51 7.07
CA ILE A 140 -13.34 -20.66 7.16
C ILE A 140 -12.14 -20.31 8.05
N GLU A 141 -11.49 -21.34 8.54
CA GLU A 141 -10.22 -21.28 9.23
C GLU A 141 -9.34 -22.47 8.82
N MET A 142 -8.06 -22.41 9.13
CA MET A 142 -7.14 -23.51 8.88
C MET A 142 -6.91 -24.29 10.17
N SER A 143 -7.06 -25.60 10.10
CA SER A 143 -6.73 -26.55 11.17
C SER A 143 -5.43 -27.28 10.82
N VAL A 144 -4.45 -27.23 11.72
CA VAL A 144 -3.18 -27.93 11.61
C VAL A 144 -3.10 -28.93 12.76
N LYS A 145 -3.24 -30.22 12.43
CA LYS A 145 -3.22 -31.34 13.37
C LYS A 145 -2.04 -32.25 13.06
N LYS A 146 -1.64 -33.06 14.02
CA LYS A 146 -0.56 -34.05 13.79
C LYS A 146 -0.99 -35.08 12.74
N ASN A 147 -0.39 -35.02 11.58
CA ASN A 147 -0.43 -36.03 10.52
C ASN A 147 0.73 -35.82 9.56
N ASP A 148 0.92 -36.72 8.59
CA ASP A 148 2.08 -36.70 7.67
C ASP A 148 2.00 -35.58 6.62
N ASP A 149 0.83 -34.98 6.41
CA ASP A 149 0.61 -33.93 5.39
C ASP A 149 0.55 -32.51 5.97
N HIS A 150 0.48 -32.37 7.30
CA HIS A 150 0.45 -31.07 7.96
C HIS A 150 1.83 -30.72 8.53
N PHE A 151 2.19 -29.44 8.49
CA PHE A 151 3.43 -28.96 9.11
C PHE A 151 3.35 -27.50 9.52
N VAL A 152 4.26 -27.13 10.41
CA VAL A 152 4.60 -25.76 10.78
C VAL A 152 6.09 -25.56 10.57
N LYS A 153 6.47 -24.51 9.85
CA LYS A 153 7.86 -24.11 9.61
C LYS A 153 8.03 -22.64 9.95
N ILE A 154 8.94 -22.35 10.87
CA ILE A 154 9.36 -20.99 11.19
C ILE A 154 10.43 -20.59 10.17
N LEU A 155 10.17 -19.51 9.43
CA LEU A 155 11.05 -19.01 8.38
C LEU A 155 11.90 -17.84 8.86
N GLY A 156 11.37 -17.06 9.80
CA GLY A 156 12.06 -15.92 10.38
C GLY A 156 11.43 -15.58 11.73
N THR A 157 12.27 -15.45 12.73
CA THR A 157 11.87 -15.20 14.12
C THR A 157 11.76 -13.70 14.40
N CYS A 158 10.84 -13.35 15.30
CA CYS A 158 10.76 -12.06 15.94
C CYS A 158 10.34 -12.31 17.39
N LYS A 159 11.21 -12.02 18.34
CA LYS A 159 10.91 -12.30 19.75
C LYS A 159 9.78 -11.42 20.25
N GLN A 160 9.09 -11.91 21.28
CA GLN A 160 8.05 -11.13 21.93
C GLN A 160 8.60 -9.79 22.42
N GLY A 161 7.90 -8.69 22.09
CA GLY A 161 8.31 -7.33 22.46
C GLY A 161 9.29 -6.64 21.51
N GLU A 162 9.91 -7.33 20.56
CA GLU A 162 10.83 -6.72 19.60
C GLU A 162 10.11 -6.06 18.41
N TYR A 163 8.86 -6.42 18.13
CA TYR A 163 8.12 -5.86 17.01
C TYR A 163 7.67 -4.42 17.31
N PRO A 164 8.13 -3.42 16.56
CA PRO A 164 7.94 -2.01 16.93
C PRO A 164 6.52 -1.50 16.66
N LEU A 165 5.70 -2.21 15.89
CA LEU A 165 4.32 -1.81 15.63
C LEU A 165 3.41 -2.34 16.74
N MET A 166 2.63 -1.46 17.33
CA MET A 166 1.58 -1.84 18.26
C MET A 166 0.47 -2.62 17.56
N VAL A 167 -0.17 -3.53 18.27
CA VAL A 167 -1.21 -4.43 17.74
C VAL A 167 -2.47 -4.38 18.60
N GLY A 168 -3.58 -4.92 18.06
CA GLY A 168 -4.85 -4.96 18.78
C GLY A 168 -5.40 -3.56 19.07
N LYS A 169 -5.85 -3.35 20.32
CA LYS A 169 -6.42 -2.06 20.74
C LYS A 169 -5.39 -0.93 20.76
N GLU A 170 -4.15 -1.24 21.08
CA GLU A 170 -3.06 -0.27 21.15
C GLU A 170 -2.66 0.27 19.75
N ALA A 171 -2.84 -0.53 18.71
CA ALA A 171 -2.59 -0.09 17.33
C ALA A 171 -3.42 1.14 16.94
N LYS A 172 -4.62 1.31 17.52
CA LYS A 172 -5.48 2.48 17.28
C LYS A 172 -4.95 3.76 17.89
N LYS A 173 -4.04 3.66 18.88
CA LYS A 173 -3.42 4.80 19.57
C LYS A 173 -2.14 5.26 18.88
N MET A 174 -1.60 4.48 17.94
CA MET A 174 -0.37 4.82 17.23
C MET A 174 -0.62 5.99 16.27
N LYS A 175 0.10 7.09 16.45
CA LYS A 175 -0.01 8.28 15.61
C LYS A 175 0.64 8.02 14.24
N LEU A 176 0.16 8.73 13.21
CA LEU A 176 0.72 8.64 11.86
C LEU A 176 2.16 9.14 11.79
N GLU A 177 2.52 10.11 12.63
CA GLU A 177 3.89 10.62 12.77
C GLU A 177 4.85 9.49 13.17
N THR A 178 4.51 8.73 14.21
CA THR A 178 5.30 7.57 14.66
C THR A 178 5.44 6.51 13.55
N LEU A 179 4.40 6.32 12.73
CA LEU A 179 4.48 5.39 11.59
C LEU A 179 5.41 5.88 10.48
N ARG A 180 5.66 7.19 10.38
CA ARG A 180 6.64 7.73 9.42
C ARG A 180 8.08 7.40 9.82
N ASP A 181 8.37 7.35 11.10
CA ASP A 181 9.70 6.96 11.61
C ASP A 181 9.99 5.46 11.36
N ILE A 182 8.94 4.63 11.26
CA ILE A 182 9.04 3.20 11.00
C ILE A 182 8.61 2.90 9.55
N CYS A 183 9.18 3.61 8.59
CA CYS A 183 8.74 3.61 7.19
C CYS A 183 8.74 2.21 6.53
N HIS A 184 9.68 1.33 6.90
CA HIS A 184 9.82 -0.04 6.36
C HIS A 184 8.74 -1.01 6.87
N LEU A 185 8.12 -0.77 8.03
CA LEU A 185 7.07 -1.62 8.60
C LEU A 185 5.66 -1.00 8.52
N ARG A 186 5.55 0.33 8.38
CA ARG A 186 4.23 1.00 8.34
C ARG A 186 3.24 0.41 7.32
N PRO A 187 3.64 -0.14 6.14
CA PRO A 187 2.71 -0.76 5.22
C PRO A 187 2.01 -2.02 5.78
N ARG A 188 2.55 -2.61 6.85
CA ARG A 188 1.93 -3.73 7.56
C ARG A 188 0.77 -3.31 8.46
N THR A 189 0.57 -2.01 8.71
CA THR A 189 -0.60 -1.49 9.44
C THR A 189 -1.83 -1.47 8.53
N ASN A 190 -3.01 -1.67 9.11
CA ASN A 190 -4.24 -1.66 8.33
C ASN A 190 -4.49 -0.30 7.68
N ILE A 191 -4.22 0.80 8.39
CA ILE A 191 -4.45 2.16 7.86
C ILE A 191 -3.61 2.43 6.61
N ILE A 192 -2.30 2.22 6.67
CA ILE A 192 -1.42 2.47 5.53
C ILE A 192 -1.72 1.49 4.39
N SER A 193 -1.97 0.22 4.71
CA SER A 193 -2.37 -0.78 3.72
C SER A 193 -3.67 -0.40 2.99
N CYS A 194 -4.70 0.07 3.72
CA CYS A 194 -5.96 0.52 3.12
C CYS A 194 -5.75 1.76 2.24
N VAL A 195 -5.06 2.79 2.75
CA VAL A 195 -4.77 4.02 1.98
C VAL A 195 -4.01 3.70 0.69
N THR A 196 -2.99 2.84 0.77
CA THR A 196 -2.21 2.44 -0.41
C THR A 196 -3.09 1.73 -1.45
N ARG A 197 -4.01 0.86 -1.03
CA ARG A 197 -4.94 0.17 -1.93
C ARG A 197 -5.94 1.13 -2.57
N ILE A 198 -6.45 2.09 -1.81
CA ILE A 198 -7.36 3.14 -2.33
C ILE A 198 -6.62 3.99 -3.37
N ARG A 199 -5.42 4.47 -3.04
CA ARG A 199 -4.60 5.26 -3.98
C ARG A 199 -4.32 4.50 -5.27
N ASN A 200 -3.96 3.21 -5.18
CA ASN A 200 -3.77 2.37 -6.35
C ASN A 200 -5.03 2.29 -7.22
N ASN A 201 -6.19 2.07 -6.60
CA ASN A 201 -7.44 1.95 -7.35
C ASN A 201 -7.85 3.27 -7.99
N LEU A 202 -7.64 4.40 -7.30
CA LEU A 202 -7.94 5.74 -7.84
C LEU A 202 -7.03 6.07 -9.04
N ALA A 203 -5.73 5.81 -8.92
CA ALA A 203 -4.79 6.01 -10.03
C ALA A 203 -5.18 5.16 -11.25
N TYR A 204 -5.49 3.89 -11.03
CA TYR A 204 -5.92 2.99 -12.10
C TYR A 204 -7.26 3.44 -12.73
N ALA A 205 -8.22 3.88 -11.92
CA ALA A 205 -9.50 4.40 -12.41
C ALA A 205 -9.32 5.66 -13.25
N THR A 206 -8.40 6.56 -12.86
CA THR A 206 -8.05 7.75 -13.65
C THR A 206 -7.52 7.36 -15.03
N HIS A 207 -6.59 6.41 -15.10
CA HIS A 207 -6.07 5.92 -16.37
C HIS A 207 -7.17 5.28 -17.23
N ILE A 208 -8.03 4.42 -16.65
CA ILE A 208 -9.15 3.80 -17.39
C ILE A 208 -10.08 4.87 -17.95
N TYR A 209 -10.41 5.90 -17.14
CA TYR A 209 -11.32 6.96 -17.54
C TYR A 209 -10.85 7.68 -18.79
N PHE A 210 -9.60 8.11 -18.81
CA PHE A 210 -9.03 8.85 -19.96
C PHE A 210 -8.80 7.94 -21.16
N GLN A 211 -8.18 6.77 -20.98
CA GLN A 211 -7.86 5.88 -22.09
C GLN A 211 -9.12 5.32 -22.78
N ASN A 212 -10.19 5.03 -22.05
CA ASN A 212 -11.46 4.61 -22.65
C ASN A 212 -12.13 5.72 -23.47
N ARG A 213 -11.67 6.96 -23.34
CA ARG A 213 -12.12 8.12 -24.13
C ARG A 213 -11.16 8.51 -25.24
N GLY A 214 -10.15 7.68 -25.49
CA GLY A 214 -9.19 7.90 -26.58
C GLY A 214 -8.02 8.83 -26.23
N PHE A 215 -7.94 9.30 -24.97
CA PHE A 215 -6.80 10.12 -24.57
C PHE A 215 -5.52 9.30 -24.46
N LEU A 216 -4.40 9.88 -24.92
CA LEU A 216 -3.08 9.31 -24.79
C LEU A 216 -2.40 9.77 -23.50
N TYR A 217 -1.85 8.83 -22.74
CA TYR A 217 -1.04 9.13 -21.56
C TYR A 217 0.35 9.61 -21.95
N ILE A 218 0.70 10.81 -21.51
CA ILE A 218 2.03 11.39 -21.71
C ILE A 218 2.79 11.40 -20.38
N HIS A 219 3.95 10.78 -20.37
CA HIS A 219 4.86 10.83 -19.23
C HIS A 219 5.71 12.10 -19.30
N THR A 220 5.28 13.15 -18.59
CA THR A 220 5.97 14.45 -18.55
C THR A 220 7.18 14.42 -17.62
N PRO A 221 8.24 15.19 -17.90
CA PRO A 221 9.42 15.32 -17.04
C PRO A 221 9.07 15.85 -15.66
N LEU A 222 9.76 15.37 -14.63
CA LEU A 222 9.65 15.87 -13.26
C LEU A 222 10.60 17.03 -12.97
N ILE A 223 11.67 17.15 -13.75
CA ILE A 223 12.67 18.22 -13.64
C ILE A 223 12.50 19.14 -14.83
N THR A 224 12.27 20.42 -14.56
CA THR A 224 12.02 21.44 -15.57
C THR A 224 12.82 22.70 -15.28
N SER A 225 13.07 23.51 -16.31
CA SER A 225 13.62 24.85 -16.15
C SER A 225 12.56 25.95 -16.21
N SER A 226 11.29 25.56 -16.42
CA SER A 226 10.19 26.52 -16.59
C SER A 226 9.20 26.37 -15.45
N ASP A 227 8.78 27.51 -14.89
CA ASP A 227 7.67 27.58 -13.95
C ASP A 227 6.36 27.62 -14.74
N CYS A 228 5.36 26.86 -14.28
CA CYS A 228 4.04 26.88 -14.86
C CYS A 228 3.17 27.90 -14.11
N GLU A 229 2.72 28.92 -14.82
CA GLU A 229 1.79 29.96 -14.32
C GLU A 229 2.33 30.82 -13.16
N GLY A 230 3.63 30.79 -12.87
CA GLY A 230 4.19 31.49 -11.72
C GLY A 230 3.67 30.95 -10.39
N ALA A 231 3.38 29.65 -10.30
CA ALA A 231 2.58 29.03 -9.25
C ALA A 231 3.29 28.87 -7.90
N GLY A 232 4.42 29.54 -7.67
CA GLY A 232 5.03 29.60 -6.37
C GLY A 232 6.49 29.22 -6.29
N GLU A 233 6.95 28.88 -5.10
CA GLU A 233 8.33 28.53 -4.81
C GLU A 233 8.63 27.09 -5.22
N MET A 234 9.34 26.91 -6.33
CA MET A 234 9.76 25.59 -6.80
C MET A 234 10.99 25.08 -6.05
N PHE A 235 11.04 23.78 -5.76
CA PHE A 235 12.23 23.14 -5.22
C PHE A 235 13.34 23.07 -6.27
N GLN A 236 14.47 23.68 -5.99
CA GLN A 236 15.61 23.67 -6.91
C GLN A 236 16.32 22.31 -6.91
N VAL A 237 16.71 21.86 -8.10
CA VAL A 237 17.51 20.65 -8.32
C VAL A 237 18.90 21.09 -8.81
N THR A 238 19.95 20.75 -8.06
CA THR A 238 21.32 21.12 -8.39
C THR A 238 22.33 20.08 -7.92
N THR A 239 23.42 19.91 -8.64
CA THR A 239 24.58 19.08 -8.27
C THR A 239 25.77 19.91 -7.76
N MET A 240 25.63 21.24 -7.67
CA MET A 240 26.73 22.13 -7.26
C MET A 240 26.96 22.18 -5.74
N LEU A 241 25.97 21.70 -4.94
CA LEU A 241 26.16 21.62 -3.50
C LEU A 241 27.05 20.42 -3.13
N PRO A 242 27.86 20.51 -2.06
CA PRO A 242 28.70 19.42 -1.61
C PRO A 242 27.86 18.22 -1.19
N LYS A 243 28.47 17.04 -1.26
CA LYS A 243 27.82 15.83 -0.75
C LYS A 243 27.57 15.93 0.76
N PRO A 244 26.59 15.20 1.31
CA PRO A 244 26.39 15.11 2.76
C PRO A 244 27.72 14.77 3.46
N PHE A 245 27.99 15.47 4.56
CA PHE A 245 29.22 15.37 5.39
C PHE A 245 30.51 15.95 4.78
N GLU A 246 30.49 16.49 3.57
CA GLU A 246 31.59 17.31 3.04
C GLU A 246 31.47 18.73 3.53
N LYS A 247 32.63 19.39 3.76
CA LYS A 247 32.64 20.82 4.15
C LYS A 247 32.23 21.67 2.96
N PHE A 248 31.32 22.58 3.18
CA PHE A 248 30.93 23.57 2.18
C PHE A 248 32.00 24.67 2.07
N ASP A 249 32.56 24.84 0.86
CA ASP A 249 33.37 26.02 0.50
C ASP A 249 32.54 26.95 -0.39
N PRO A 250 32.15 28.13 0.06
CA PRO A 250 31.39 29.09 -0.76
C PRO A 250 32.08 29.43 -2.10
N LYS A 251 33.43 29.33 -2.16
CA LYS A 251 34.21 29.60 -3.39
C LYS A 251 34.06 28.47 -4.44
N SER A 252 33.52 27.32 -4.06
CA SER A 252 33.26 26.22 -5.00
C SER A 252 32.12 26.58 -5.97
N ILE A 253 31.24 27.49 -5.60
CA ILE A 253 30.16 27.97 -6.48
C ILE A 253 30.66 29.14 -7.30
N LYS A 254 30.79 28.96 -8.60
CA LYS A 254 31.19 30.01 -9.52
C LYS A 254 30.08 31.04 -9.70
N LEU A 255 30.50 32.32 -9.81
CA LEU A 255 29.56 33.41 -10.10
C LEU A 255 29.82 33.96 -11.50
N THR A 256 28.76 34.46 -12.11
CA THR A 256 28.83 35.27 -13.34
C THR A 256 29.48 36.65 -13.05
N LYS A 257 29.74 37.40 -14.10
CA LYS A 257 30.28 38.80 -13.97
C LYS A 257 29.32 39.69 -13.18
N ASP A 258 28.03 39.38 -13.20
CA ASP A 258 27.00 40.16 -12.52
C ASP A 258 26.71 39.66 -11.09
N GLY A 259 27.53 38.72 -10.58
CA GLY A 259 27.42 38.19 -9.21
C GLY A 259 26.33 37.13 -9.03
N LEU A 260 25.72 36.65 -10.10
CA LEU A 260 24.74 35.57 -10.05
C LEU A 260 25.44 34.20 -10.12
N ILE A 261 24.76 33.12 -9.67
CA ILE A 261 25.30 31.78 -9.73
C ILE A 261 25.47 31.35 -11.22
N ASP A 262 26.67 30.90 -11.57
CA ASP A 262 26.96 30.35 -12.91
C ASP A 262 26.58 28.86 -12.96
N TYR A 263 25.41 28.57 -13.50
CA TYR A 263 24.89 27.20 -13.64
C TYR A 263 25.53 26.40 -14.77
N LYS A 264 26.50 26.96 -15.56
CA LYS A 264 27.18 26.19 -16.61
C LYS A 264 27.90 24.95 -16.11
N GLY A 265 28.27 24.93 -14.84
CA GLY A 265 28.88 23.78 -14.18
C GLY A 265 27.90 22.77 -13.60
N ASP A 266 26.61 23.07 -13.57
CA ASP A 266 25.59 22.17 -13.08
C ASP A 266 25.19 21.12 -14.11
N PHE A 267 24.52 20.06 -13.68
CA PHE A 267 24.17 18.93 -14.53
C PHE A 267 23.41 19.32 -15.81
N PHE A 268 22.46 20.22 -15.71
CA PHE A 268 21.65 20.70 -16.84
C PHE A 268 22.17 22.01 -17.44
N ALA A 269 23.29 22.55 -16.95
CA ALA A 269 23.89 23.82 -17.35
C ALA A 269 22.93 25.04 -17.31
N LYS A 270 21.85 24.97 -16.53
CA LYS A 270 20.84 26.00 -16.31
C LYS A 270 20.11 25.74 -14.99
N PRO A 271 19.44 26.75 -14.39
CA PRO A 271 18.59 26.55 -13.24
C PRO A 271 17.50 25.53 -13.56
N THR A 272 17.32 24.54 -12.69
CA THR A 272 16.30 23.50 -12.82
C THR A 272 15.59 23.25 -11.50
N TYR A 273 14.36 22.79 -11.59
CA TYR A 273 13.46 22.68 -10.48
C TYR A 273 12.61 21.41 -10.58
N LEU A 274 12.06 20.95 -9.46
CA LEU A 274 10.97 19.98 -9.47
C LEU A 274 9.70 20.66 -9.97
N THR A 275 8.99 19.99 -10.88
CA THR A 275 7.81 20.58 -11.52
C THR A 275 6.62 20.68 -10.56
N VAL A 276 5.91 21.79 -10.64
CA VAL A 276 4.59 21.99 -9.97
C VAL A 276 3.45 21.47 -10.83
N SER A 277 3.69 21.35 -12.16
CA SER A 277 2.70 20.86 -13.13
C SER A 277 3.40 20.34 -14.39
N GLY A 278 2.84 19.30 -15.01
CA GLY A 278 3.27 18.84 -16.33
C GLY A 278 2.59 19.56 -17.50
N GLN A 279 1.88 20.66 -17.25
CA GLN A 279 1.07 21.35 -18.26
C GLN A 279 1.91 21.83 -19.47
N LEU A 280 3.00 22.56 -19.21
CA LEU A 280 3.81 23.14 -20.30
C LEU A 280 4.40 22.08 -21.23
N GLU A 281 4.81 20.96 -20.67
CA GLU A 281 5.35 19.85 -21.45
C GLU A 281 4.26 19.11 -22.23
N VAL A 282 3.09 18.90 -21.62
CA VAL A 282 1.99 18.15 -22.27
C VAL A 282 1.30 18.96 -23.37
N GLU A 283 1.32 20.30 -23.31
CA GLU A 283 0.77 21.17 -24.35
C GLU A 283 1.43 20.93 -25.72
N ASN A 284 2.74 20.65 -25.75
CA ASN A 284 3.44 20.31 -26.98
C ASN A 284 2.88 19.04 -27.64
N PHE A 285 2.52 18.05 -26.80
CA PHE A 285 1.91 16.82 -27.27
C PHE A 285 0.44 17.03 -27.66
N ALA A 286 -0.30 17.87 -26.94
CA ALA A 286 -1.67 18.21 -27.28
C ALA A 286 -1.76 18.87 -28.65
N CYS A 287 -0.85 19.79 -28.98
CA CYS A 287 -0.79 20.43 -30.28
C CYS A 287 -0.47 19.47 -31.45
N SER A 288 0.11 18.30 -31.14
CA SER A 288 0.55 17.32 -32.18
C SER A 288 -0.36 16.09 -32.22
N MET A 289 -0.90 15.66 -31.08
CA MET A 289 -1.56 14.37 -30.89
C MET A 289 -3.01 14.49 -30.45
N SER A 290 -3.55 15.73 -30.33
CA SER A 290 -4.91 16.03 -29.89
C SER A 290 -5.16 15.67 -28.41
N ASP A 291 -5.94 14.64 -28.14
CA ASP A 291 -6.42 14.31 -26.80
C ASP A 291 -5.34 13.59 -25.98
N VAL A 292 -4.72 14.32 -25.06
CA VAL A 292 -3.67 13.80 -24.20
C VAL A 292 -3.95 14.11 -22.74
N TYR A 293 -3.35 13.35 -21.84
CA TYR A 293 -3.34 13.64 -20.42
C TYR A 293 -2.02 13.24 -19.78
N THR A 294 -1.70 13.90 -18.68
CA THR A 294 -0.59 13.50 -17.80
C THR A 294 -1.12 13.20 -16.41
N PHE A 295 -0.50 12.27 -15.72
CA PHE A 295 -0.82 11.87 -14.35
C PHE A 295 0.45 11.41 -13.66
N GLY A 296 0.97 12.24 -12.77
CA GLY A 296 2.23 11.99 -12.10
C GLY A 296 2.40 12.84 -10.83
N PRO A 297 3.52 12.68 -10.11
CA PRO A 297 3.82 13.51 -8.96
C PRO A 297 4.09 14.97 -9.39
N THR A 298 3.64 15.88 -8.54
CA THR A 298 3.95 17.32 -8.58
C THR A 298 4.50 17.75 -7.21
N PHE A 299 5.22 18.86 -7.15
CA PHE A 299 5.98 19.28 -5.97
C PHE A 299 5.69 20.73 -5.60
#